data_aef05315c01b1bf5f64c80299858fb85
#
_entry.id   aef05315c01b1bf5f64c80299858fb85
#
_cell.length_a   1.000
_cell.length_b   1.000
_cell.length_c   1.000
_cell.angle_alpha   90.00
_cell.angle_beta   90.00
_cell.angle_gamma   90.00
#
_symmetry.space_group_name_H-M   'P 1'
#
loop_
_entity.id
_entity.type
_entity.pdbx_description
1 polymer ?
#
loop_
_entity_poly.entity_id
_entity_poly.type
_entity_poly.pdbx_seq_one_letter_code
_entity_poly.pdbx_strand_id
1 'polypeptide(L)'
;MATSKIKRELVIKSGWGTLESIPAFTLKSVDVTFNSPFPNTDYIVIVSHADTLGGFADVTLSAKAQDKSPTGFKVKGFNNSAVATEGISFFWMAVGYSND
;
A
#
# COMPACT_ATOMS: atom_id res chain seq x y z
N MET A 1 26.93 26.89 13.77
CA MET A 1 26.20 26.52 13.65
C MET A 1 25.86 25.42 13.61
N ALA A 2 25.26 25.20 14.01
CA ALA A 2 25.00 24.01 13.98
C ALA A 2 24.33 23.66 12.92
N THR A 3 24.84 23.14 12.17
CA THR A 3 24.11 22.53 11.20
C THR A 3 23.39 21.43 11.78
N SER A 4 22.36 21.08 11.17
CA SER A 4 21.62 19.96 11.57
C SER A 4 22.46 18.72 11.53
N LYS A 5 22.39 17.97 12.58
CA LYS A 5 23.03 16.68 12.58
C LYS A 5 22.12 15.60 12.08
N ILE A 6 20.92 15.95 11.72
CA ILE A 6 19.97 14.95 11.28
C ILE A 6 20.39 14.46 9.92
N LYS A 7 20.59 13.18 9.83
CA LYS A 7 20.86 12.54 8.57
C LYS A 7 19.66 11.74 8.19
N ARG A 8 18.89 12.29 7.32
CA ARG A 8 17.70 11.61 6.84
C ARG A 8 17.95 11.09 5.45
N GLU A 9 17.89 9.83 5.32
CA GLU A 9 18.06 9.18 4.04
C GLU A 9 16.72 8.74 3.52
N LEU A 10 16.51 8.94 2.24
CA LEU A 10 15.32 8.46 1.60
C LEU A 10 15.34 6.94 1.57
N VAL A 11 14.27 6.35 2.02
CA VAL A 11 14.11 4.90 2.07
C VAL A 11 12.90 4.52 1.25
N ILE A 12 13.10 3.59 0.34
CA ILE A 12 12.02 3.08 -0.49
C ILE A 12 11.87 1.60 -0.17
N LYS A 13 10.67 1.24 0.23
CA LYS A 13 10.28 -0.16 0.43
C LYS A 13 9.26 -0.51 -0.63
N SER A 14 9.29 -1.72 -1.12
CA SER A 14 8.35 -2.12 -2.15
C SER A 14 8.08 -3.61 -2.07
N GLY A 15 7.03 -4.02 -2.74
CA GLY A 15 6.68 -5.42 -2.78
C GLY A 15 5.41 -5.66 -3.55
N TRP A 16 4.98 -6.88 -3.55
CA TRP A 16 3.78 -7.34 -4.20
C TRP A 16 2.82 -7.85 -3.15
N GLY A 17 1.54 -7.73 -3.40
CA GLY A 17 0.53 -8.27 -2.53
C GLY A 17 -0.64 -8.77 -3.35
N THR A 18 -1.56 -9.44 -2.68
CA THR A 18 -2.74 -9.98 -3.33
C THR A 18 -3.95 -9.78 -2.42
N LEU A 19 -5.01 -9.25 -3.01
CA LEU A 19 -6.33 -9.26 -2.40
C LEU A 19 -7.05 -10.48 -2.90
N GLU A 20 -7.74 -11.15 -2.00
CA GLU A 20 -8.58 -12.27 -2.38
C GLU A 20 -9.76 -11.78 -3.21
N SER A 21 -10.48 -12.72 -3.80
CA SER A 21 -11.67 -12.40 -4.56
C SER A 21 -12.59 -11.45 -3.79
N ILE A 22 -13.03 -10.40 -4.45
CA ILE A 22 -13.91 -9.41 -3.85
C ILE A 22 -15.32 -9.59 -4.40
N PRO A 23 -16.28 -9.89 -3.54
CA PRO A 23 -17.67 -9.98 -3.99
C PRO A 23 -18.16 -8.65 -4.58
N ALA A 24 -19.27 -8.73 -5.29
CA ALA A 24 -19.87 -7.55 -5.92
C ALA A 24 -20.10 -6.45 -4.88
N PHE A 25 -19.75 -5.22 -5.23
CA PHE A 25 -19.99 -4.02 -4.42
C PHE A 25 -19.47 -4.16 -3.00
N THR A 26 -18.32 -4.80 -2.84
CA THR A 26 -17.75 -5.11 -1.53
C THR A 26 -16.34 -4.53 -1.41
N LEU A 27 -15.97 -4.19 -0.20
CA LEU A 27 -14.64 -3.73 0.15
C LEU A 27 -13.90 -4.87 0.84
N LYS A 28 -12.68 -5.12 0.40
CA LYS A 28 -11.78 -6.06 1.06
C LYS A 28 -10.47 -5.35 1.38
N SER A 29 -9.75 -5.88 2.34
CA SER A 29 -8.47 -5.28 2.71
C SER A 29 -7.45 -6.36 3.02
N VAL A 30 -6.19 -5.98 2.94
CA VAL A 30 -5.07 -6.84 3.31
C VAL A 30 -4.00 -5.99 3.96
N ASP A 31 -3.31 -6.57 4.92
CA ASP A 31 -2.22 -5.87 5.61
C ASP A 31 -0.92 -6.12 4.89
N VAL A 32 -0.13 -5.05 4.75
CA VAL A 32 1.23 -5.14 4.27
C VAL A 32 2.15 -4.84 5.43
N THR A 33 3.06 -5.75 5.72
CA THR A 33 4.00 -5.60 6.83
C THR A 33 5.40 -5.48 6.28
N PHE A 34 6.14 -4.47 6.73
CA PHE A 34 7.52 -4.26 6.30
C PHE A 34 8.45 -5.24 7.01
N ASN A 35 9.51 -5.63 6.32
CA ASN A 35 10.57 -6.42 6.94
C ASN A 35 11.27 -5.65 8.05
N SER A 36 11.47 -4.35 7.85
CA SER A 36 11.95 -3.50 8.91
C SER A 36 11.09 -2.24 8.93
N PRO A 37 10.76 -1.73 10.10
CA PRO A 37 9.81 -0.63 10.19
C PRO A 37 10.42 0.69 9.76
N PHE A 38 9.53 1.63 9.40
CA PHE A 38 9.88 3.04 9.38
C PHE A 38 9.91 3.56 10.83
N PRO A 39 10.62 4.65 11.08
CA PRO A 39 10.64 5.20 12.44
C PRO A 39 9.31 5.81 12.87
N ASN A 40 8.46 6.16 11.91
CA ASN A 40 7.17 6.77 12.18
C ASN A 40 6.25 6.53 11.00
N THR A 41 5.14 7.25 10.95
CA THR A 41 4.17 7.11 9.87
C THR A 41 4.32 8.18 8.79
N ASP A 42 5.42 8.93 8.80
CA ASP A 42 5.66 9.97 7.81
C ASP A 42 6.24 9.37 6.54
N TYR A 43 5.53 8.45 5.96
CA TYR A 43 5.88 7.89 4.67
C TYR A 43 4.63 7.91 3.79
N ILE A 44 4.84 7.92 2.48
CA ILE A 44 3.74 7.85 1.54
C ILE A 44 3.70 6.46 0.93
N VAL A 45 2.51 6.06 0.51
CA VAL A 45 2.31 4.76 -0.10
C VAL A 45 1.69 4.96 -1.47
N ILE A 46 2.26 4.25 -2.43
CA ILE A 46 1.73 4.17 -3.79
C ILE A 46 1.35 2.73 -4.03
N VAL A 47 0.14 2.52 -4.50
CA VAL A 47 -0.38 1.19 -4.80
C VAL A 47 -0.92 1.21 -6.23
N SER A 48 -0.58 0.20 -6.99
CA SER A 48 -1.13 0.07 -8.33
C SER A 48 -1.45 -1.38 -8.61
N HIS A 49 -2.33 -1.59 -9.59
CA HIS A 49 -2.60 -2.94 -10.06
C HIS A 49 -1.32 -3.52 -10.66
N ALA A 50 -1.00 -4.73 -10.26
CA ALA A 50 0.17 -5.42 -10.79
C ALA A 50 -0.10 -5.98 -12.17
N ASP A 51 -1.35 -6.32 -12.42
CA ASP A 51 -1.75 -6.93 -13.68
C ASP A 51 -2.44 -5.88 -14.52
N THR A 52 -1.94 -5.65 -15.72
CA THR A 52 -2.53 -4.70 -16.63
C THR A 52 -3.53 -5.32 -17.57
N LEU A 53 -3.69 -6.63 -17.52
CA LEU A 53 -4.72 -7.27 -18.31
C LEU A 53 -6.07 -6.89 -17.77
N GLY A 54 -7.02 -6.69 -18.62
CA GLY A 54 -8.32 -6.19 -18.24
C GLY A 54 -9.01 -7.05 -17.20
N GLY A 55 -10.16 -6.58 -16.74
CA GLY A 55 -10.96 -7.33 -15.77
C GLY A 55 -10.96 -6.72 -14.39
N PHE A 56 -10.10 -5.72 -14.15
CA PHE A 56 -10.05 -5.10 -12.83
C PHE A 56 -10.32 -3.61 -12.86
N ALA A 57 -10.91 -3.13 -13.95
CA ALA A 57 -11.16 -1.69 -14.10
C ALA A 57 -12.14 -1.18 -13.05
N ASP A 58 -12.98 -2.05 -12.53
CA ASP A 58 -13.99 -1.65 -11.57
C ASP A 58 -13.50 -1.74 -10.12
N VAL A 59 -12.24 -2.12 -9.92
CA VAL A 59 -11.69 -2.22 -8.58
C VAL A 59 -10.80 -1.03 -8.32
N THR A 60 -11.08 -0.32 -7.26
CA THR A 60 -10.28 0.82 -6.81
C THR A 60 -9.40 0.37 -5.66
N LEU A 61 -8.10 0.54 -5.81
CA LEU A 61 -7.14 0.25 -4.75
C LEU A 61 -6.79 1.54 -4.03
N SER A 62 -6.64 1.45 -2.72
CA SER A 62 -6.27 2.62 -1.92
C SER A 62 -5.50 2.21 -0.68
N ALA A 63 -4.70 3.14 -0.18
CA ALA A 63 -4.03 3.00 1.11
C ALA A 63 -4.17 4.35 1.81
N LYS A 64 -4.89 4.36 2.91
CA LYS A 64 -5.21 5.61 3.60
C LYS A 64 -4.23 5.88 4.72
N ALA A 65 -4.00 7.16 4.98
CA ALA A 65 -3.05 7.57 6.01
C ALA A 65 -3.41 7.00 7.38
N GLN A 66 -4.69 6.90 7.68
CA GLN A 66 -5.14 6.42 8.98
C GLN A 66 -4.88 4.94 9.20
N ASP A 67 -4.55 4.22 8.15
CA ASP A 67 -4.26 2.79 8.23
C ASP A 67 -2.77 2.51 8.29
N LYS A 68 -1.94 3.54 8.34
CA LYS A 68 -0.49 3.36 8.41
C LYS A 68 -0.02 3.22 9.84
N SER A 69 1.00 2.42 10.02
CA SER A 69 1.77 2.34 11.26
C SER A 69 3.24 2.26 10.88
N PRO A 70 4.17 2.39 11.82
CA PRO A 70 5.58 2.23 11.47
C PRO A 70 5.91 0.87 10.85
N THR A 71 5.13 -0.16 11.14
CA THR A 71 5.42 -1.52 10.69
C THR A 71 4.71 -1.91 9.41
N GLY A 72 3.78 -1.09 8.92
CA GLY A 72 3.07 -1.45 7.71
C GLY A 72 1.85 -0.59 7.47
N PHE A 73 1.06 -1.01 6.50
CA PHE A 73 -0.15 -0.29 6.14
C PHE A 73 -1.18 -1.29 5.62
N LYS A 74 -2.36 -0.79 5.38
CA LYS A 74 -3.45 -1.62 4.87
C LYS A 74 -3.80 -1.18 3.45
N VAL A 75 -3.95 -2.14 2.57
CA VAL A 75 -4.43 -1.89 1.20
C VAL A 75 -5.89 -2.33 1.13
N LYS A 76 -6.72 -1.46 0.62
CA LYS A 76 -8.14 -1.74 0.45
C LYS A 76 -8.48 -1.76 -1.02
N GLY A 77 -9.33 -2.70 -1.41
CA GLY A 77 -9.85 -2.77 -2.75
C GLY A 77 -11.36 -2.79 -2.71
N PHE A 78 -11.98 -1.90 -3.46
CA PHE A 78 -13.43 -1.86 -3.57
C PHE A 78 -13.83 -2.32 -4.95
N ASN A 79 -14.72 -3.31 -5.00
CA ASN A 79 -15.26 -3.80 -6.26
C ASN A 79 -16.57 -3.07 -6.54
N ASN A 80 -16.55 -2.20 -7.54
CA ASN A 80 -17.71 -1.42 -7.94
C ASN A 80 -18.42 -2.06 -9.12
N SER A 81 -18.58 -3.37 -9.09
CA SER A 81 -19.30 -4.07 -10.15
C SER A 81 -20.24 -5.09 -9.55
N ALA A 82 -21.14 -5.56 -10.38
CA ALA A 82 -22.14 -6.54 -9.97
C ALA A 82 -21.61 -7.98 -9.99
N VAL A 83 -20.33 -8.15 -10.37
CA VAL A 83 -19.71 -9.47 -10.49
C VAL A 83 -18.53 -9.53 -9.57
N ALA A 84 -18.38 -10.65 -8.85
CA ALA A 84 -17.22 -10.85 -8.00
C ALA A 84 -15.95 -10.89 -8.85
N THR A 85 -14.85 -10.38 -8.28
CA THR A 85 -13.55 -10.47 -8.95
C THR A 85 -12.87 -11.77 -8.60
N GLU A 86 -11.83 -12.10 -9.36
CA GLU A 86 -10.85 -13.07 -8.91
C GLU A 86 -9.84 -12.37 -8.01
N GLY A 87 -8.85 -13.10 -7.54
CA GLY A 87 -7.79 -12.50 -6.75
C GLY A 87 -7.08 -11.41 -7.54
N ILE A 88 -6.72 -10.33 -6.87
CA ILE A 88 -6.12 -9.16 -7.49
C ILE A 88 -4.74 -8.98 -6.93
N SER A 89 -3.74 -8.99 -7.80
CA SER A 89 -2.36 -8.70 -7.41
C SER A 89 -2.12 -7.20 -7.53
N PHE A 90 -1.32 -6.68 -6.63
CA PHE A 90 -0.95 -5.27 -6.67
C PHE A 90 0.54 -5.13 -6.35
N PHE A 91 1.09 -4.03 -6.82
CA PHE A 91 2.42 -3.59 -6.45
C PHE A 91 2.29 -2.40 -5.52
N TRP A 92 3.12 -2.37 -4.50
CA TRP A 92 3.12 -1.24 -3.58
C TRP A 92 4.53 -0.69 -3.40
N MET A 93 4.60 0.58 -3.10
CA MET A 93 5.83 1.25 -2.78
C MET A 93 5.57 2.20 -1.63
N ALA A 94 6.43 2.18 -0.64
CA ALA A 94 6.36 3.09 0.48
C ALA A 94 7.64 3.90 0.52
N VAL A 95 7.49 5.22 0.56
CA VAL A 95 8.63 6.13 0.46
C VAL A 95 8.62 7.03 1.69
N GLY A 96 9.70 6.99 2.43
CA GLY A 96 9.85 7.77 3.63
C GLY A 96 11.31 8.04 3.92
N TYR A 97 11.59 8.43 5.15
CA TYR A 97 12.96 8.73 5.54
C TYR A 97 13.37 7.87 6.72
N SER A 98 14.64 7.53 6.73
CA SER A 98 15.18 6.87 7.89
C SER A 98 15.21 7.86 9.05
N ASN A 99 15.19 7.32 10.23
CA ASN A 99 15.41 8.12 11.39
C ASN A 99 16.90 8.44 11.47
N ASP A 100 17.19 9.52 12.10
CA ASP A 100 18.61 9.87 12.25
C ASP A 100 19.06 9.75 13.65
#